data_a3e0b608567af470d321ae596299618d
#
_entry.id   a3e0b608567af470d321ae596299618d
#
_cell.length_a   1.000
_cell.length_b   1.000
_cell.length_c   1.000
_cell.angle_alpha   90.00
_cell.angle_beta   90.00
_cell.angle_gamma   90.00
#
_symmetry.space_group_name_H-M   'P 1'
#
loop_
_entity.id
_entity.type
_entity.pdbx_description
1 polymer ?
#
loop_
_entity_poly.entity_id
_entity_poly.type
_entity_poly.pdbx_seq_one_letter_code
_entity_poly.pdbx_strand_id
1 'polypeptide(L)'
;MGAIVNMQPDLYKGIISNVPFVDVITTMSDPSIPLTTGEYDEWGNPDIKEEFEYILQYSPYDNISEQEYPSILVTAGLWDSQVQYYEPAKYVAKLRDYNKGKNPILMKVNMTAGHSGVSGRFESLKELAMEYAFLLRLDSN
;
A
#
# COMPACT_ATOMS: atom_id res chain seq x y z
N MET A 1 -2.12 -6.39 3.37
CA MET A 1 -3.48 -5.81 3.19
C MET A 1 -3.85 -5.69 1.71
N GLY A 2 -2.98 -5.19 0.84
CA GLY A 2 -3.31 -4.97 -0.58
C GLY A 2 -3.86 -6.20 -1.31
N ALA A 3 -3.24 -7.37 -1.16
CA ALA A 3 -3.71 -8.59 -1.81
C ALA A 3 -5.12 -9.02 -1.34
N ILE A 4 -5.34 -9.06 -0.03
CA ILE A 4 -6.62 -9.52 0.53
C ILE A 4 -7.78 -8.58 0.21
N VAL A 5 -7.55 -7.27 0.08
CA VAL A 5 -8.60 -6.34 -0.32
C VAL A 5 -9.00 -6.49 -1.79
N ASN A 6 -8.08 -6.92 -2.65
CA ASN A 6 -8.40 -7.27 -4.03
C ASN A 6 -9.24 -8.55 -4.13
N MET A 7 -8.91 -9.54 -3.26
CA MET A 7 -9.57 -10.86 -3.27
C MET A 7 -10.96 -10.83 -2.66
N GLN A 8 -11.15 -10.09 -1.57
CA GLN A 8 -12.40 -10.08 -0.80
C GLN A 8 -12.66 -8.66 -0.23
N PRO A 9 -12.98 -7.66 -1.07
CA PRO A 9 -13.15 -6.27 -0.62
C PRO A 9 -14.34 -6.08 0.32
N ASP A 10 -15.36 -6.89 0.17
CA ASP A 10 -16.62 -6.87 0.93
C ASP A 10 -16.47 -7.33 2.39
N LEU A 11 -15.39 -7.99 2.73
CA LEU A 11 -15.11 -8.36 4.12
C LEU A 11 -14.67 -7.18 5.01
N TYR A 12 -14.36 -6.03 4.41
CA TYR A 12 -13.76 -4.90 5.12
C TYR A 12 -14.64 -3.66 5.02
N LYS A 13 -14.96 -3.03 6.14
CA LYS A 13 -15.59 -1.71 6.19
C LYS A 13 -14.59 -0.60 5.86
N GLY A 14 -13.35 -0.78 6.30
CA GLY A 14 -12.25 0.13 6.01
C GLY A 14 -10.88 -0.50 6.28
N ILE A 15 -9.87 0.04 5.63
CA ILE A 15 -8.48 -0.43 5.70
C ILE A 15 -7.56 0.76 5.91
N ILE A 16 -6.61 0.60 6.83
CA ILE A 16 -5.44 1.47 6.96
C ILE A 16 -4.23 0.68 6.47
N SER A 17 -3.47 1.26 5.57
CA SER A 17 -2.29 0.65 4.98
C SER A 17 -1.11 1.62 5.07
N ASN A 18 -0.24 1.38 6.04
CA ASN A 18 0.91 2.23 6.32
C ASN A 18 2.13 1.72 5.55
N VAL A 19 2.79 2.62 4.81
CA VAL A 19 3.97 2.34 3.99
C VAL A 19 3.89 1.00 3.23
N PRO A 20 2.80 0.75 2.48
CA PRO A 20 2.51 -0.58 1.98
C PRO A 20 3.38 -0.97 0.79
N PHE A 21 3.96 -2.16 0.88
CA PHE A 21 4.61 -2.84 -0.24
C PHE A 21 3.53 -3.47 -1.13
N VAL A 22 3.17 -2.78 -2.21
CA VAL A 22 1.98 -3.09 -3.03
C VAL A 22 2.23 -3.28 -4.51
N ASP A 23 3.45 -3.01 -4.98
CA ASP A 23 3.88 -3.25 -6.36
C ASP A 23 5.06 -4.21 -6.39
N VAL A 24 4.78 -5.43 -5.94
CA VAL A 24 5.80 -6.45 -5.67
C VAL A 24 6.60 -6.79 -6.93
N ILE A 25 5.94 -6.99 -8.06
CA ILE A 25 6.60 -7.33 -9.33
C ILE A 25 7.59 -6.24 -9.74
N THR A 26 7.16 -4.98 -9.80
CA THR A 26 8.03 -3.90 -10.28
C THR A 26 9.20 -3.68 -9.33
N THR A 27 8.94 -3.65 -8.02
CA THR A 27 9.99 -3.41 -7.02
C THR A 27 10.99 -4.55 -6.97
N MET A 28 10.54 -5.81 -7.00
CA MET A 28 11.44 -6.97 -7.00
C MET A 28 12.17 -7.18 -8.33
N SER A 29 11.72 -6.56 -9.43
CA SER A 29 12.40 -6.58 -10.72
C SER A 29 13.48 -5.51 -10.87
N ASP A 30 13.61 -4.60 -9.90
CA ASP A 30 14.60 -3.52 -9.95
C ASP A 30 15.71 -3.72 -8.90
N PRO A 31 16.86 -4.32 -9.28
CA PRO A 31 17.96 -4.56 -8.35
C PRO A 31 18.65 -3.28 -7.86
N SER A 32 18.32 -2.11 -8.43
CA SER A 32 18.83 -0.81 -7.96
C SER A 32 18.11 -0.28 -6.73
N ILE A 33 16.91 -0.80 -6.43
CA ILE A 33 16.18 -0.46 -5.23
C ILE A 33 16.84 -1.12 -4.02
N PRO A 34 17.14 -0.35 -2.96
CA PRO A 34 17.68 -0.93 -1.73
C PRO A 34 16.82 -2.09 -1.22
N LEU A 35 17.48 -3.12 -0.70
CA LEU A 35 16.91 -4.36 -0.17
C LEU A 35 16.42 -5.38 -1.20
N THR A 36 16.02 -4.99 -2.41
CA THR A 36 15.42 -5.91 -3.41
C THR A 36 16.18 -7.22 -3.56
N THR A 37 17.48 -7.16 -3.87
CA THR A 37 18.27 -8.40 -4.07
C THR A 37 18.48 -9.21 -2.80
N GLY A 38 18.44 -8.57 -1.64
CA GLY A 38 18.55 -9.23 -0.33
C GLY A 38 17.26 -9.95 0.10
N GLU A 39 16.15 -9.64 -0.54
CA GLU A 39 14.84 -10.17 -0.20
C GLU A 39 14.30 -11.21 -1.19
N TYR A 40 15.11 -11.63 -2.16
CA TYR A 40 14.70 -12.68 -3.12
C TYR A 40 14.37 -14.01 -2.45
N ASP A 41 15.00 -14.34 -1.34
CA ASP A 41 14.69 -15.55 -0.59
C ASP A 41 13.32 -15.50 0.10
N GLU A 42 12.79 -14.29 0.35
CA GLU A 42 11.50 -14.07 0.99
C GLU A 42 10.37 -13.93 -0.04
N TRP A 43 10.56 -13.05 -1.03
CA TRP A 43 9.51 -12.70 -2.00
C TRP A 43 9.58 -13.49 -3.31
N GLY A 44 10.76 -14.00 -3.65
CA GLY A 44 11.08 -14.58 -4.93
C GLY A 44 11.82 -13.61 -5.86
N ASN A 45 12.50 -14.18 -6.85
CA ASN A 45 13.21 -13.45 -7.90
C ASN A 45 12.40 -13.42 -9.20
N PRO A 46 11.86 -12.27 -9.63
CA PRO A 46 11.07 -12.17 -10.87
C PRO A 46 11.82 -12.52 -12.17
N ASP A 47 13.15 -12.60 -12.14
CA ASP A 47 13.94 -13.08 -13.29
C ASP A 47 13.76 -14.59 -13.51
N ILE A 48 13.25 -15.31 -12.50
CA ILE A 48 12.88 -16.72 -12.58
C ILE A 48 11.39 -16.80 -12.90
N LYS A 49 11.07 -17.39 -14.05
CA LYS A 49 9.70 -17.41 -14.58
C LYS A 49 8.68 -17.96 -13.59
N GLU A 50 8.99 -19.06 -12.93
CA GLU A 50 8.11 -19.72 -11.97
C GLU A 50 7.81 -18.83 -10.75
N GLU A 51 8.82 -18.09 -10.28
CA GLU A 51 8.70 -17.17 -9.14
C GLU A 51 7.95 -15.90 -9.56
N PHE A 52 8.21 -15.38 -10.76
CA PHE A 52 7.42 -14.27 -11.33
C PHE A 52 5.93 -14.62 -11.43
N GLU A 53 5.61 -15.78 -12.01
CA GLU A 53 4.22 -16.23 -12.15
C GLU A 53 3.54 -16.43 -10.80
N TYR A 54 4.28 -16.85 -9.77
CA TYR A 54 3.77 -16.97 -8.41
C TYR A 54 3.51 -15.59 -7.78
N ILE A 55 4.47 -14.67 -7.82
CA ILE A 55 4.33 -13.31 -7.30
C ILE A 55 3.15 -12.59 -7.97
N LEU A 56 3.01 -12.73 -9.27
CA LEU A 56 1.96 -12.09 -10.06
C LEU A 56 0.56 -12.44 -9.55
N GLN A 57 0.36 -13.64 -8.99
CA GLN A 57 -0.95 -14.07 -8.48
C GLN A 57 -1.44 -13.25 -7.28
N TYR A 58 -0.55 -12.65 -6.50
CA TYR A 58 -0.92 -11.90 -5.31
C TYR A 58 -0.42 -10.46 -5.30
N SER A 59 0.45 -10.05 -6.23
CA SER A 59 0.96 -8.67 -6.29
C SER A 59 -0.20 -7.66 -6.31
N PRO A 60 -0.35 -6.81 -5.29
CA PRO A 60 -1.55 -6.02 -5.12
C PRO A 60 -1.85 -5.09 -6.28
N TYR A 61 -0.82 -4.38 -6.78
CA TYR A 61 -0.97 -3.44 -7.88
C TYR A 61 -1.45 -4.12 -9.17
N ASP A 62 -0.93 -5.30 -9.45
CA ASP A 62 -1.22 -6.03 -10.69
C ASP A 62 -2.63 -6.62 -10.69
N ASN A 63 -3.15 -6.97 -9.51
CA ASN A 63 -4.44 -7.58 -9.32
C ASN A 63 -5.58 -6.62 -8.97
N ILE A 64 -5.39 -5.29 -9.12
CA ILE A 64 -6.49 -4.34 -9.02
C ILE A 64 -7.44 -4.56 -10.20
N SER A 65 -8.72 -4.76 -9.90
CA SER A 65 -9.78 -4.96 -10.87
C SER A 65 -10.95 -4.01 -10.63
N GLU A 66 -11.85 -3.90 -11.61
CA GLU A 66 -13.06 -3.09 -11.47
C GLU A 66 -14.03 -3.74 -10.47
N GLN A 67 -14.12 -3.17 -9.28
CA GLN A 67 -15.00 -3.61 -8.20
C GLN A 67 -15.26 -2.51 -7.18
N GLU A 68 -16.16 -2.74 -6.22
CA GLU A 68 -16.37 -1.82 -5.12
C GLU A 68 -15.34 -2.09 -4.01
N TYR A 69 -14.48 -1.14 -3.76
CA TYR A 69 -13.49 -1.21 -2.68
C TYR A 69 -14.03 -0.61 -1.37
N PRO A 70 -13.58 -1.09 -0.19
CA PRO A 70 -13.90 -0.45 1.08
C PRO A 70 -13.26 0.94 1.16
N SER A 71 -13.56 1.67 2.23
CA SER A 71 -12.80 2.89 2.53
C SER A 71 -11.35 2.55 2.82
N ILE A 72 -10.41 3.23 2.17
CA ILE A 72 -8.97 2.95 2.32
C ILE A 72 -8.22 4.23 2.68
N LEU A 73 -7.38 4.16 3.70
CA LEU A 73 -6.38 5.17 4.03
C LEU A 73 -4.98 4.59 3.83
N VAL A 74 -4.23 5.18 2.91
CA VAL A 74 -2.83 4.82 2.65
C VAL A 74 -1.92 5.92 3.17
N THR A 75 -0.85 5.56 3.88
CA THR A 75 0.19 6.52 4.28
C THR A 75 1.53 6.16 3.66
N ALA A 76 2.37 7.17 3.41
CA ALA A 76 3.72 7.01 2.89
C ALA A 76 4.64 8.12 3.39
N GLY A 77 5.95 7.87 3.42
CA GLY A 77 6.97 8.88 3.63
C GLY A 77 7.64 9.26 2.30
N LEU A 78 7.84 10.55 2.05
CA LEU A 78 8.53 11.00 0.82
C LEU A 78 9.96 10.47 0.73
N TRP A 79 10.63 10.36 1.89
CA TRP A 79 12.01 9.93 2.01
C TRP A 79 12.14 8.47 2.46
N ASP A 80 11.11 7.66 2.20
CA ASP A 80 11.16 6.23 2.48
C ASP A 80 12.15 5.55 1.53
N SER A 81 13.18 4.94 2.12
CA SER A 81 14.23 4.23 1.39
C SER A 81 13.98 2.72 1.26
N GLN A 82 12.93 2.21 1.90
CA GLN A 82 12.56 0.79 1.86
C GLN A 82 11.39 0.56 0.91
N VAL A 83 10.30 1.32 1.10
CA VAL A 83 9.15 1.33 0.19
C VAL A 83 8.99 2.74 -0.37
N GLN A 84 9.45 2.97 -1.58
CA GLN A 84 9.46 4.28 -2.19
C GLN A 84 8.04 4.84 -2.33
N TYR A 85 7.87 6.14 -2.05
CA TYR A 85 6.57 6.82 -2.01
C TYR A 85 5.73 6.66 -3.28
N TYR A 86 6.38 6.48 -4.42
CA TYR A 86 5.68 6.33 -5.71
C TYR A 86 4.95 4.99 -5.84
N GLU A 87 5.38 3.96 -5.13
CA GLU A 87 4.73 2.65 -5.12
C GLU A 87 3.30 2.75 -4.55
N PRO A 88 3.07 3.20 -3.30
CA PRO A 88 1.72 3.44 -2.81
C PRO A 88 0.97 4.55 -3.57
N ALA A 89 1.68 5.54 -4.14
CA ALA A 89 1.03 6.61 -4.90
C ALA A 89 0.36 6.09 -6.19
N LYS A 90 1.07 5.30 -6.98
CA LYS A 90 0.49 4.69 -8.19
C LYS A 90 -0.58 3.64 -7.86
N TYR A 91 -0.40 2.90 -6.75
CA TYR A 91 -1.41 1.96 -6.25
C TYR A 91 -2.74 2.67 -5.94
N VAL A 92 -2.70 3.77 -5.17
CA VAL A 92 -3.88 4.58 -4.87
C VAL A 92 -4.50 5.19 -6.12
N ALA A 93 -3.69 5.66 -7.08
CA ALA A 93 -4.19 6.20 -8.34
C ALA A 93 -4.98 5.13 -9.13
N LYS A 94 -4.41 3.93 -9.28
CA LYS A 94 -5.08 2.81 -9.96
C LYS A 94 -6.33 2.35 -9.21
N LEU A 95 -6.30 2.25 -7.88
CA LEU A 95 -7.48 1.92 -7.08
C LEU A 95 -8.63 2.91 -7.31
N ARG A 96 -8.35 4.21 -7.37
CA ARG A 96 -9.37 5.24 -7.62
C ARG A 96 -9.98 5.13 -9.01
N ASP A 97 -9.19 4.78 -10.00
CA ASP A 97 -9.64 4.60 -11.39
C ASP A 97 -10.54 3.36 -11.54
N TYR A 98 -10.21 2.29 -10.85
CA TYR A 98 -10.91 1.00 -10.90
C TYR A 98 -12.05 0.87 -9.89
N ASN A 99 -12.13 1.75 -8.88
CA ASN A 99 -13.18 1.68 -7.86
C ASN A 99 -14.55 2.05 -8.44
N LYS A 100 -15.49 1.12 -8.43
CA LYS A 100 -16.88 1.34 -8.84
C LYS A 100 -17.80 1.79 -7.70
N GLY A 101 -17.29 1.72 -6.46
CA GLY A 101 -18.00 2.17 -5.26
C GLY A 101 -17.83 3.67 -4.99
N LYS A 102 -18.43 4.12 -3.90
CA LYS A 102 -18.38 5.52 -3.42
C LYS A 102 -17.47 5.72 -2.23
N ASN A 103 -16.90 4.65 -1.72
CA ASN A 103 -16.03 4.69 -0.56
C ASN A 103 -14.75 5.49 -0.85
N PRO A 104 -14.29 6.34 0.08
CA PRO A 104 -13.11 7.15 -0.12
C PRO A 104 -11.85 6.31 -0.13
N ILE A 105 -10.99 6.55 -1.12
CA ILE A 105 -9.63 6.03 -1.17
C ILE A 105 -8.70 7.21 -0.98
N LEU A 106 -8.14 7.31 0.22
CA LEU A 106 -7.35 8.43 0.69
C LEU A 106 -5.87 8.10 0.73
N MET A 107 -5.04 9.09 0.47
CA MET A 107 -3.59 8.98 0.63
C MET A 107 -3.05 10.18 1.36
N LYS A 108 -2.15 9.94 2.30
CA LYS A 108 -1.33 10.96 2.93
C LYS A 108 0.14 10.63 2.76
N VAL A 109 0.89 11.54 2.13
CA VAL A 109 2.35 11.48 2.08
C VAL A 109 2.91 12.42 3.14
N ASN A 110 3.78 11.91 4.01
CA ASN A 110 4.55 12.73 4.91
C ASN A 110 5.78 13.25 4.16
N MET A 111 5.86 14.56 3.96
CA MET A 111 6.89 15.21 3.15
C MET A 111 8.26 15.28 3.83
N THR A 112 8.35 14.95 5.10
CA THR A 112 9.58 15.07 5.93
C THR A 112 10.02 13.75 6.56
N ALA A 113 9.24 12.68 6.39
CA ALA A 113 9.50 11.38 7.01
C ALA A 113 9.99 10.33 6.00
N GLY A 114 10.72 9.35 6.52
CA GLY A 114 11.07 8.09 5.86
C GLY A 114 10.16 6.94 6.30
N HIS A 115 10.66 5.70 6.21
CA HIS A 115 9.91 4.48 6.48
C HIS A 115 9.30 4.39 7.89
N SER A 116 10.02 4.85 8.90
CA SER A 116 9.57 4.79 10.30
C SER A 116 8.59 5.89 10.70
N GLY A 117 8.10 6.69 9.73
CA GLY A 117 7.24 7.83 10.03
C GLY A 117 8.00 9.04 10.56
N VAL A 118 7.27 9.96 11.20
CA VAL A 118 7.87 11.18 11.74
C VAL A 118 8.61 10.93 13.04
N SER A 119 9.75 11.60 13.17
CA SER A 119 10.46 11.67 14.44
C SER A 119 9.79 12.68 15.39
N GLY A 120 9.69 12.28 16.66
CA GLY A 120 9.12 13.12 17.70
C GLY A 120 7.77 12.64 18.21
N ARG A 121 7.67 12.59 19.53
CA ARG A 121 6.51 12.01 20.25
C ARG A 121 5.15 12.62 19.86
N PHE A 122 5.11 13.92 19.67
CA PHE A 122 3.85 14.60 19.38
C PHE A 122 3.44 14.49 17.93
N GLU A 123 4.39 14.37 17.02
CA GLU A 123 4.09 14.20 15.57
C GLU A 123 3.55 12.78 15.30
N SER A 124 4.09 11.76 15.95
CA SER A 124 3.55 10.39 15.83
C SER A 124 2.12 10.28 16.40
N LEU A 125 1.80 11.04 17.44
CA LEU A 125 0.43 11.10 17.97
C LEU A 125 -0.56 11.75 16.98
N LYS A 126 -0.12 12.70 16.15
CA LYS A 126 -0.97 13.29 15.10
C LYS A 126 -1.28 12.28 13.99
N GLU A 127 -0.31 11.45 13.61
CA GLU A 127 -0.53 10.37 12.65
C GLU A 127 -1.53 9.36 13.20
N LEU A 128 -1.33 8.92 14.44
CA LEU A 128 -2.26 8.02 15.12
C LEU A 128 -3.67 8.62 15.25
N ALA A 129 -3.78 9.91 15.59
CA ALA A 129 -5.07 10.60 15.68
C ALA A 129 -5.80 10.65 14.33
N MET A 130 -5.07 10.80 13.23
CA MET A 130 -5.64 10.75 11.87
C MET A 130 -6.20 9.35 11.56
N GLU A 131 -5.49 8.30 11.93
CA GLU A 131 -5.95 6.92 11.75
C GLU A 131 -7.24 6.66 12.55
N TYR A 132 -7.28 7.07 13.81
CA TYR A 132 -8.50 6.97 14.61
C TYR A 132 -9.65 7.80 14.05
N ALA A 133 -9.39 9.00 13.57
CA ALA A 133 -10.41 9.84 12.92
C ALA A 133 -10.99 9.15 11.67
N PHE A 134 -10.14 8.48 10.89
CA PHE A 134 -10.58 7.69 9.74
C PHE A 134 -11.48 6.54 10.19
N LEU A 135 -11.08 5.75 11.19
CA LEU A 135 -11.86 4.62 11.71
C LEU A 135 -13.21 5.05 12.29
N LEU A 136 -13.23 6.12 13.11
CA LEU A 136 -14.47 6.65 13.71
C LEU A 136 -15.45 7.15 12.65
N ARG A 137 -14.95 7.71 11.54
CA ARG A 137 -15.80 8.14 10.43
C ARG A 137 -16.50 6.97 9.74
N LEU A 138 -15.92 5.77 9.73
CA LEU A 138 -16.54 4.59 9.15
C LEU A 138 -17.81 4.16 9.90
N ASP A 139 -17.87 4.42 11.22
CA ASP A 139 -19.03 4.07 12.04
C ASP A 139 -20.16 5.11 11.97
N SER A 140 -19.87 6.30 11.42
CA SER A 140 -20.84 7.40 11.34
C SER A 140 -21.66 7.38 10.04
N ASN A 141 -21.37 6.46 9.15
CA ASN A 141 -22.07 6.21 7.88
C ASN A 141 -22.66 4.80 7.87
#